data_0828c56772872ddd1a41c7e769826f79
#
_entry.id   0828c56772872ddd1a41c7e769826f79
#
_cell.length_a   1.000
_cell.length_b   1.000
_cell.length_c   1.000
_cell.angle_alpha   90.00
_cell.angle_beta   90.00
_cell.angle_gamma   90.00
#
_symmetry.space_group_name_H-M   'P 1'
#
loop_
_entity.id
_entity.type
_entity.pdbx_description
1 polymer ?
#
loop_
_entity_poly.entity_id
_entity_poly.type
_entity_poly.pdbx_seq_one_letter_code
_entity_poly.pdbx_strand_id
1 'polypeptide(L)'
;MREATSVAVDKDDNVYVFNRGNQPVLIFDTNGNLLNMWGNDNQDNDIRIITDSYGNSMQFWKTWFTRPHSITIDHEDNIWLVDDSGNQIHKMNKEGKKLLTIGDGKKAPAQSGKMFNQPTDVAISKTTSEIFISDGYGNSRIHKLDKNGNLIKSWGKPGTDPGEFNLPHNLALIDDKEVIVCDRESNRIQIFDTEGNYLRQWFVHKAVAVEVIGSGENVRLFIAEQGPTTGSPQRGVENVGNRIGIYDRYGNRIKRIGSKKFGEHSDGFLWPHSLAIDSMGSVYIAEVSYTEWGKYQNPKKEMISLRKWIII
;
A
#
# COMPACT_ATOMS: atom_id res chain seq x y z
N MET A 1 -15.59 -7.12 7.01
CA MET A 1 -14.48 -6.25 6.55
C MET A 1 -14.92 -4.81 6.77
N ARG A 2 -14.11 -3.99 7.44
CA ARG A 2 -14.47 -2.58 7.64
C ARG A 2 -13.88 -1.67 6.58
N GLU A 3 -12.57 -1.76 6.36
CA GLU A 3 -11.86 -0.90 5.42
C GLU A 3 -10.64 -1.66 4.89
N ALA A 4 -10.66 -1.99 3.61
CA ALA A 4 -9.53 -2.61 2.95
C ALA A 4 -8.42 -1.58 2.79
N THR A 5 -7.26 -1.84 3.39
CA THR A 5 -6.09 -0.96 3.24
C THR A 5 -5.20 -1.44 2.11
N SER A 6 -5.11 -2.74 1.93
CA SER A 6 -4.25 -3.29 0.89
C SER A 6 -4.79 -4.63 0.38
N VAL A 7 -4.41 -4.97 -0.83
CA VAL A 7 -4.76 -6.21 -1.52
C VAL A 7 -3.53 -6.76 -2.22
N ALA A 8 -3.38 -8.09 -2.20
CA ALA A 8 -2.37 -8.83 -2.95
C ALA A 8 -3.00 -10.08 -3.55
N VAL A 9 -2.40 -10.63 -4.61
CA VAL A 9 -2.85 -11.85 -5.28
C VAL A 9 -1.70 -12.86 -5.28
N ASP A 10 -1.97 -14.10 -4.87
CA ASP A 10 -0.96 -15.16 -4.93
C ASP A 10 -0.91 -15.82 -6.32
N LYS A 11 0.03 -16.76 -6.53
CA LYS A 11 0.20 -17.47 -7.80
C LYS A 11 -0.99 -18.34 -8.21
N ASP A 12 -1.87 -18.67 -7.26
CA ASP A 12 -3.08 -19.46 -7.48
C ASP A 12 -4.32 -18.56 -7.66
N ASP A 13 -4.11 -17.26 -7.86
CA ASP A 13 -5.11 -16.19 -7.99
C ASP A 13 -6.00 -15.99 -6.76
N ASN A 14 -5.57 -16.46 -5.57
CA ASN A 14 -6.28 -16.12 -4.35
C ASN A 14 -6.01 -14.66 -3.96
N VAL A 15 -7.04 -13.98 -3.54
CA VAL A 15 -7.04 -12.55 -3.24
C VAL A 15 -6.94 -12.32 -1.73
N TYR A 16 -5.82 -11.81 -1.29
CA TYR A 16 -5.54 -11.49 0.10
C TYR A 16 -5.85 -10.03 0.37
N VAL A 17 -6.69 -9.78 1.35
CA VAL A 17 -7.10 -8.42 1.74
C VAL A 17 -6.66 -8.14 3.16
N PHE A 18 -5.83 -7.12 3.33
CA PHE A 18 -5.48 -6.60 4.64
C PHE A 18 -6.41 -5.44 4.97
N ASN A 19 -7.11 -5.53 6.10
CA ASN A 19 -8.16 -4.59 6.43
C ASN A 19 -8.18 -4.21 7.91
N ARG A 20 -8.83 -3.10 8.24
CA ARG A 20 -8.96 -2.56 9.60
C ARG A 20 -10.20 -3.09 10.33
N GLY A 21 -10.74 -4.23 9.92
CA GLY A 21 -11.85 -4.93 10.57
C GLY A 21 -11.39 -5.84 11.70
N ASN A 22 -12.34 -6.58 12.27
CA ASN A 22 -12.09 -7.53 13.37
C ASN A 22 -11.22 -8.72 12.91
N GLN A 23 -11.32 -9.14 11.67
CA GLN A 23 -10.42 -10.12 11.04
C GLN A 23 -9.51 -9.38 10.02
N PRO A 24 -8.27 -9.07 10.38
CA PRO A 24 -7.39 -8.25 9.57
C PRO A 24 -7.03 -8.84 8.22
N VAL A 25 -6.84 -10.14 8.11
CA VAL A 25 -6.53 -10.81 6.85
C VAL A 25 -7.71 -11.66 6.41
N LEU A 26 -8.21 -11.39 5.21
CA LEU A 26 -9.25 -12.16 4.54
C LEU A 26 -8.69 -12.68 3.22
N ILE A 27 -8.99 -13.92 2.88
CA ILE A 27 -8.53 -14.59 1.68
C ILE A 27 -9.76 -15.05 0.89
N PHE A 28 -9.85 -14.61 -0.35
CA PHE A 28 -10.95 -14.93 -1.26
C PHE A 28 -10.46 -15.67 -2.50
N ASP A 29 -11.33 -16.43 -3.13
CA ASP A 29 -11.13 -16.84 -4.53
C ASP A 29 -11.44 -15.70 -5.51
N THR A 30 -11.21 -15.94 -6.80
CA THR A 30 -11.48 -14.95 -7.86
C THR A 30 -12.98 -14.65 -8.05
N ASN A 31 -13.87 -15.48 -7.50
CA ASN A 31 -15.30 -15.27 -7.54
C ASN A 31 -15.84 -14.49 -6.32
N GLY A 32 -14.97 -14.22 -5.35
CA GLY A 32 -15.29 -13.50 -4.11
C GLY A 32 -15.79 -14.41 -2.99
N ASN A 33 -15.64 -15.74 -3.09
CA ASN A 33 -15.91 -16.64 -2.00
C ASN A 33 -14.80 -16.57 -0.96
N LEU A 34 -15.16 -16.42 0.32
CA LEU A 34 -14.20 -16.39 1.42
C LEU A 34 -13.62 -17.81 1.63
N LEU A 35 -12.30 -17.93 1.47
CA LEU A 35 -11.57 -19.19 1.65
C LEU A 35 -11.02 -19.32 3.08
N ASN A 36 -10.45 -18.25 3.62
CA ASN A 36 -9.85 -18.24 4.95
C ASN A 36 -9.81 -16.82 5.54
N MET A 37 -9.62 -16.74 6.86
CA MET A 37 -9.41 -15.47 7.57
C MET A 37 -8.58 -15.70 8.84
N TRP A 38 -7.73 -14.73 9.20
CA TRP A 38 -6.92 -14.78 10.41
C TRP A 38 -6.42 -13.40 10.84
N GLY A 39 -5.74 -13.34 11.98
CA GLY A 39 -5.14 -12.11 12.53
C GLY A 39 -5.82 -11.60 13.79
N ASN A 40 -6.79 -12.34 14.31
CA ASN A 40 -7.42 -12.05 15.59
C ASN A 40 -7.84 -13.33 16.31
N ASP A 41 -7.24 -13.57 17.47
CA ASP A 41 -7.60 -14.69 18.36
C ASP A 41 -8.64 -14.29 19.41
N ASN A 42 -8.93 -13.00 19.55
CA ASN A 42 -9.85 -12.50 20.56
C ASN A 42 -11.29 -12.60 20.07
N GLN A 43 -12.11 -13.33 20.80
CA GLN A 43 -13.57 -13.35 20.61
C GLN A 43 -14.24 -12.08 21.16
N ASP A 44 -13.56 -11.35 22.05
CA ASP A 44 -14.03 -10.11 22.61
C ASP A 44 -13.78 -8.97 21.59
N ASN A 45 -14.83 -8.24 21.27
CA ASN A 45 -14.78 -7.10 20.34
C ASN A 45 -14.10 -5.87 20.97
N ASP A 46 -12.94 -6.07 21.58
CA ASP A 46 -12.14 -5.04 22.23
C ASP A 46 -11.64 -3.99 21.22
N ILE A 47 -11.73 -2.73 21.60
CA ILE A 47 -11.33 -1.59 20.78
C ILE A 47 -10.13 -0.90 21.40
N ARG A 48 -9.21 -0.42 20.56
CA ARG A 48 -8.15 0.52 20.93
C ARG A 48 -8.35 1.86 20.22
N ILE A 49 -7.88 2.93 20.83
CA ILE A 49 -7.83 4.26 20.21
C ILE A 49 -6.40 4.52 19.75
N ILE A 50 -6.24 4.89 18.50
CA ILE A 50 -4.95 5.27 17.91
C ILE A 50 -5.06 6.71 17.44
N THR A 51 -4.11 7.54 17.82
CA THR A 51 -3.99 8.92 17.33
C THR A 51 -2.92 8.97 16.24
N ASP A 52 -3.29 9.45 15.07
CA ASP A 52 -2.37 9.61 13.95
C ASP A 52 -1.39 10.79 14.16
N SER A 53 -0.44 10.96 13.25
CA SER A 53 0.55 12.05 13.30
C SER A 53 -0.04 13.45 13.15
N TYR A 54 -1.32 13.55 12.74
CA TYR A 54 -2.06 14.81 12.61
C TYR A 54 -2.97 15.09 13.82
N GLY A 55 -2.93 14.23 14.86
CA GLY A 55 -3.74 14.37 16.08
C GLY A 55 -5.16 13.82 15.96
N ASN A 56 -5.53 13.16 14.85
CA ASN A 56 -6.84 12.55 14.70
C ASN A 56 -6.88 11.21 15.43
N SER A 57 -7.86 11.01 16.31
CA SER A 57 -8.07 9.75 17.01
C SER A 57 -9.05 8.87 16.25
N MET A 58 -8.66 7.61 16.09
CA MET A 58 -9.46 6.58 15.42
C MET A 58 -9.59 5.35 16.31
N GLN A 59 -10.73 4.64 16.21
CA GLN A 59 -11.00 3.39 16.91
C GLN A 59 -10.66 2.21 16.01
N PHE A 60 -9.86 1.27 16.52
CA PHE A 60 -9.49 0.02 15.87
C PHE A 60 -9.83 -1.17 16.76
N TRP A 61 -10.07 -2.33 16.14
CA TRP A 61 -10.19 -3.60 16.85
C TRP A 61 -8.82 -3.99 17.43
N LYS A 62 -8.78 -4.54 18.62
CA LYS A 62 -7.58 -5.18 19.16
C LYS A 62 -7.35 -6.51 18.43
N THR A 63 -6.47 -6.50 17.47
CA THR A 63 -6.04 -7.65 16.66
C THR A 63 -4.55 -7.87 16.84
N TRP A 64 -3.96 -8.81 16.09
CA TRP A 64 -2.50 -9.01 16.08
C TRP A 64 -1.74 -7.76 15.63
N PHE A 65 -2.40 -6.89 14.87
CA PHE A 65 -1.83 -5.68 14.30
C PHE A 65 -2.38 -4.43 14.98
N THR A 66 -1.51 -3.43 15.11
CA THR A 66 -1.90 -2.13 15.67
C THR A 66 -2.72 -1.33 14.68
N ARG A 67 -2.24 -1.20 13.44
CA ARG A 67 -2.94 -0.56 12.33
C ARG A 67 -2.52 -1.17 11.00
N PRO A 68 -3.34 -2.05 10.43
CA PRO A 68 -3.10 -2.61 9.10
C PRO A 68 -2.83 -1.53 8.05
N HIS A 69 -1.75 -1.70 7.24
CA HIS A 69 -1.41 -0.76 6.19
C HIS A 69 -1.21 -1.42 4.83
N SER A 70 -0.16 -2.22 4.61
CA SER A 70 0.03 -2.89 3.33
C SER A 70 0.24 -4.40 3.46
N ILE A 71 -0.08 -5.13 2.38
CA ILE A 71 0.15 -6.55 2.20
C ILE A 71 0.86 -6.79 0.87
N THR A 72 1.89 -7.63 0.90
CA THR A 72 2.63 -8.08 -0.28
C THR A 72 2.85 -9.59 -0.18
N ILE A 73 2.85 -10.29 -1.30
CA ILE A 73 3.15 -11.73 -1.37
C ILE A 73 4.47 -11.91 -2.10
N ASP A 74 5.43 -12.62 -1.48
CA ASP A 74 6.72 -12.88 -2.10
C ASP A 74 6.66 -14.09 -3.06
N HIS A 75 7.76 -14.32 -3.78
CA HIS A 75 7.88 -15.41 -4.77
C HIS A 75 7.84 -16.83 -4.16
N GLU A 76 7.93 -16.94 -2.84
CA GLU A 76 7.76 -18.19 -2.07
C GLU A 76 6.35 -18.34 -1.49
N ASP A 77 5.40 -17.47 -1.88
CA ASP A 77 4.05 -17.36 -1.36
C ASP A 77 3.96 -16.99 0.14
N ASN A 78 4.99 -16.38 0.71
CA ASN A 78 4.88 -15.82 2.05
C ASN A 78 4.20 -14.45 1.99
N ILE A 79 3.43 -14.16 3.03
CA ILE A 79 2.63 -12.95 3.16
C ILE A 79 3.37 -11.95 4.04
N TRP A 80 3.67 -10.79 3.49
CA TRP A 80 4.31 -9.69 4.19
C TRP A 80 3.28 -8.63 4.55
N LEU A 81 3.22 -8.25 5.82
CA LEU A 81 2.23 -7.35 6.39
C LEU A 81 2.91 -6.18 7.09
N VAL A 82 2.57 -4.99 6.68
CA VAL A 82 3.05 -3.76 7.31
C VAL A 82 2.04 -3.28 8.34
N ASP A 83 2.47 -3.26 9.61
CA ASP A 83 1.75 -2.65 10.73
C ASP A 83 2.35 -1.26 10.99
N ASP A 84 1.79 -0.23 10.36
CA ASP A 84 2.39 1.10 10.39
C ASP A 84 2.50 1.69 11.79
N SER A 85 1.44 1.60 12.58
CA SER A 85 1.43 2.14 13.95
C SER A 85 2.04 1.18 14.97
N GLY A 86 2.19 -0.10 14.61
CA GLY A 86 3.02 -1.06 15.34
C GLY A 86 4.51 -0.90 15.07
N ASN A 87 4.89 -0.11 14.04
CA ASN A 87 6.28 0.07 13.61
C ASN A 87 6.98 -1.25 13.35
N GLN A 88 6.26 -2.19 12.73
CA GLN A 88 6.73 -3.55 12.46
C GLN A 88 6.28 -4.03 11.08
N ILE A 89 7.07 -4.95 10.54
CA ILE A 89 6.73 -5.71 9.35
C ILE A 89 6.78 -7.19 9.71
N HIS A 90 5.76 -7.93 9.33
CA HIS A 90 5.62 -9.34 9.65
C HIS A 90 5.63 -10.18 8.38
N LYS A 91 6.49 -11.21 8.32
CA LYS A 91 6.43 -12.29 7.34
C LYS A 91 5.61 -13.42 7.93
N MET A 92 4.59 -13.87 7.22
CA MET A 92 3.68 -14.95 7.62
C MET A 92 3.63 -16.02 6.54
N ASN A 93 3.26 -17.24 6.88
CA ASN A 93 2.85 -18.22 5.89
C ASN A 93 1.34 -18.06 5.55
N LYS A 94 0.84 -18.88 4.61
CA LYS A 94 -0.57 -18.84 4.15
C LYS A 94 -1.58 -19.11 5.27
N GLU A 95 -1.19 -19.88 6.29
CA GLU A 95 -2.02 -20.20 7.45
C GLU A 95 -1.97 -19.14 8.56
N GLY A 96 -1.23 -18.05 8.35
CA GLY A 96 -1.09 -16.97 9.32
C GLY A 96 -0.07 -17.25 10.42
N LYS A 97 0.81 -18.28 10.27
CA LYS A 97 1.91 -18.50 11.21
C LYS A 97 3.03 -17.51 10.93
N LYS A 98 3.46 -16.80 11.97
CA LYS A 98 4.54 -15.82 11.91
C LYS A 98 5.89 -16.51 11.66
N LEU A 99 6.62 -16.06 10.63
CA LEU A 99 7.94 -16.55 10.24
C LEU A 99 9.05 -15.57 10.63
N LEU A 100 8.80 -14.25 10.49
CA LEU A 100 9.76 -13.19 10.80
C LEU A 100 9.00 -11.94 11.28
N THR A 101 9.63 -11.18 12.16
CA THR A 101 9.22 -9.80 12.48
C THR A 101 10.42 -8.88 12.37
N ILE A 102 10.28 -7.77 11.65
CA ILE A 102 11.27 -6.71 11.52
C ILE A 102 10.74 -5.48 12.25
N GLY A 103 11.59 -4.85 13.05
CA GLY A 103 11.21 -3.75 13.94
C GLY A 103 10.91 -4.23 15.36
N ASP A 104 11.23 -3.39 16.35
CA ASP A 104 11.06 -3.70 17.78
C ASP A 104 9.73 -3.19 18.37
N GLY A 105 8.84 -2.68 17.52
CA GLY A 105 7.56 -2.10 17.91
C GLY A 105 7.63 -0.68 18.44
N LYS A 106 8.83 -0.14 18.61
CA LYS A 106 9.01 1.24 19.08
C LYS A 106 9.08 2.21 17.92
N LYS A 107 8.38 3.31 18.06
CA LYS A 107 8.43 4.40 17.09
C LYS A 107 9.78 5.10 17.15
N ALA A 108 10.55 5.08 16.07
CA ALA A 108 11.79 5.84 15.96
C ALA A 108 11.51 7.37 16.01
N PRO A 109 12.46 8.20 16.41
CA PRO A 109 12.29 9.65 16.34
C PRO A 109 12.00 10.09 14.89
N ALA A 110 11.12 11.07 14.73
CA ALA A 110 10.74 11.56 13.40
C ALA A 110 11.98 12.02 12.62
N GLN A 111 12.03 11.62 11.34
CA GLN A 111 13.09 11.96 10.38
C GLN A 111 14.51 11.56 10.82
N SER A 112 14.64 10.62 11.77
CA SER A 112 15.95 10.19 12.29
C SER A 112 16.73 9.27 11.35
N GLY A 113 16.06 8.67 10.37
CA GLY A 113 16.62 7.63 9.50
C GLY A 113 16.75 6.26 10.16
N LYS A 114 16.36 6.10 11.42
CA LYS A 114 16.30 4.80 12.12
C LYS A 114 14.99 4.09 11.79
N MET A 115 15.02 2.78 11.68
CA MET A 115 13.81 1.93 11.52
C MET A 115 13.06 1.81 12.84
N PHE A 116 11.73 1.93 12.88
CA PHE A 116 10.78 2.48 11.91
C PHE A 116 10.03 3.65 12.53
N ASN A 117 9.54 4.58 11.68
CA ASN A 117 8.57 5.59 12.12
C ASN A 117 7.37 5.57 11.18
N GLN A 118 6.46 4.62 11.41
CA GLN A 118 5.26 4.36 10.62
C GLN A 118 5.58 3.94 9.16
N PRO A 119 6.17 2.74 8.98
CA PRO A 119 6.47 2.18 7.66
C PRO A 119 5.18 2.03 6.84
N THR A 120 5.30 2.14 5.53
CA THR A 120 4.13 2.17 4.65
C THR A 120 4.02 0.97 3.74
N ASP A 121 5.14 0.41 3.25
CA ASP A 121 5.09 -0.73 2.33
C ASP A 121 6.38 -1.53 2.31
N VAL A 122 6.32 -2.73 1.70
CA VAL A 122 7.44 -3.66 1.56
C VAL A 122 7.42 -4.34 0.20
N ALA A 123 8.59 -4.44 -0.45
CA ALA A 123 8.80 -5.25 -1.66
C ALA A 123 9.99 -6.19 -1.47
N ILE A 124 9.91 -7.39 -2.06
CA ILE A 124 10.91 -8.43 -1.92
C ILE A 124 11.50 -8.79 -3.30
N SER A 125 12.82 -8.76 -3.41
CA SER A 125 13.52 -9.21 -4.61
C SER A 125 13.32 -10.71 -4.83
N LYS A 126 12.90 -11.07 -6.05
CA LYS A 126 12.73 -12.49 -6.44
C LYS A 126 14.04 -13.22 -6.56
N THR A 127 15.12 -12.51 -6.89
CA THR A 127 16.45 -13.13 -7.16
C THR A 127 17.35 -13.16 -5.94
N THR A 128 17.32 -12.14 -5.08
CA THR A 128 18.23 -12.03 -3.92
C THR A 128 17.52 -12.23 -2.58
N SER A 129 16.19 -12.20 -2.56
CA SER A 129 15.35 -12.13 -1.36
C SER A 129 15.66 -10.90 -0.46
N GLU A 130 16.34 -9.89 -0.99
CA GLU A 130 16.52 -8.62 -0.31
C GLU A 130 15.16 -7.93 -0.14
N ILE A 131 15.02 -7.22 0.97
CA ILE A 131 13.77 -6.59 1.41
C ILE A 131 13.93 -5.08 1.28
N PHE A 132 12.99 -4.44 0.58
CA PHE A 132 12.92 -2.99 0.44
C PHE A 132 11.69 -2.47 1.16
N ILE A 133 11.84 -1.46 2.00
CA ILE A 133 10.77 -0.94 2.86
C ILE A 133 10.69 0.57 2.69
N SER A 134 9.49 1.07 2.41
CA SER A 134 9.22 2.50 2.54
C SER A 134 8.81 2.82 3.99
N ASP A 135 9.56 3.71 4.65
CA ASP A 135 9.27 4.21 5.99
C ASP A 135 8.82 5.67 5.85
N GLY A 136 7.56 5.83 5.42
CA GLY A 136 7.08 7.05 4.78
C GLY A 136 6.42 8.06 5.68
N TYR A 137 5.56 7.66 6.63
CA TYR A 137 4.76 8.63 7.38
C TYR A 137 5.58 9.53 8.30
N GLY A 138 6.61 8.99 8.93
CA GLY A 138 7.39 9.77 9.89
C GLY A 138 8.89 9.83 9.63
N ASN A 139 9.40 9.23 8.54
CA ASN A 139 10.84 9.07 8.36
C ASN A 139 11.38 9.47 6.98
N SER A 140 10.55 9.52 5.93
CA SER A 140 10.95 9.89 4.55
C SER A 140 12.15 9.07 4.05
N ARG A 141 12.12 7.73 4.25
CA ARG A 141 13.23 6.82 3.98
C ARG A 141 12.78 5.60 3.17
N ILE A 142 13.74 5.05 2.44
CA ILE A 142 13.70 3.66 1.98
C ILE A 142 14.80 2.90 2.70
N HIS A 143 14.49 1.70 3.19
CA HIS A 143 15.44 0.80 3.83
C HIS A 143 15.61 -0.44 2.96
N LYS A 144 16.86 -0.86 2.72
CA LYS A 144 17.23 -2.13 2.10
C LYS A 144 17.78 -3.05 3.18
N LEU A 145 17.21 -4.25 3.29
CA LEU A 145 17.60 -5.26 4.27
C LEU A 145 17.97 -6.57 3.57
N ASP A 146 18.72 -7.40 4.26
CA ASP A 146 18.96 -8.79 3.84
C ASP A 146 17.69 -9.65 4.06
N LYS A 147 17.70 -10.86 3.57
CA LYS A 147 16.59 -11.82 3.71
C LYS A 147 16.22 -12.18 5.16
N ASN A 148 17.10 -11.89 6.12
CA ASN A 148 16.89 -12.14 7.54
C ASN A 148 16.37 -10.91 8.28
N GLY A 149 16.20 -9.78 7.58
CA GLY A 149 15.73 -8.52 8.15
C GLY A 149 16.82 -7.64 8.74
N ASN A 150 18.10 -7.92 8.49
CA ASN A 150 19.20 -7.05 8.92
C ASN A 150 19.38 -5.88 7.94
N LEU A 151 19.48 -4.67 8.48
CA LEU A 151 19.66 -3.47 7.68
C LEU A 151 20.99 -3.50 6.91
N ILE A 152 20.92 -3.37 5.58
CA ILE A 152 22.07 -3.21 4.69
C ILE A 152 22.32 -1.72 4.48
N LYS A 153 21.27 -0.98 4.08
CA LYS A 153 21.39 0.43 3.66
C LYS A 153 20.06 1.17 3.81
N SER A 154 20.16 2.50 3.95
CA SER A 154 19.00 3.39 3.85
C SER A 154 19.33 4.58 2.97
N TRP A 155 18.31 5.11 2.26
CA TRP A 155 18.45 6.34 1.47
C TRP A 155 17.19 7.20 1.54
N GLY A 156 17.30 8.41 1.03
CA GLY A 156 16.27 9.42 1.13
C GLY A 156 16.42 10.30 2.39
N LYS A 157 15.72 11.39 2.41
CA LYS A 157 15.56 12.35 3.52
C LYS A 157 14.34 13.23 3.21
N PRO A 158 13.80 13.98 4.19
CA PRO A 158 12.71 14.92 3.91
C PRO A 158 13.11 15.96 2.88
N GLY A 159 12.26 16.18 1.88
CA GLY A 159 12.45 17.22 0.88
C GLY A 159 11.74 16.92 -0.44
N THR A 160 12.00 17.77 -1.43
CA THR A 160 11.35 17.72 -2.75
C THR A 160 12.32 17.58 -3.92
N ASP A 161 13.62 17.63 -3.66
CA ASP A 161 14.64 17.41 -4.69
C ASP A 161 14.72 15.93 -5.12
N PRO A 162 15.34 15.60 -6.25
CA PRO A 162 15.58 14.23 -6.65
C PRO A 162 16.31 13.43 -5.55
N GLY A 163 15.75 12.27 -5.19
CA GLY A 163 16.26 11.43 -4.11
C GLY A 163 15.79 11.81 -2.70
N GLU A 164 15.07 12.91 -2.53
CA GLU A 164 14.37 13.29 -1.31
C GLU A 164 12.90 12.83 -1.36
N PHE A 165 12.25 12.74 -0.20
CA PHE A 165 10.86 12.30 -0.12
C PHE A 165 10.01 13.23 0.75
N ASN A 166 8.79 13.47 0.31
CA ASN A 166 7.78 14.10 1.14
C ASN A 166 6.89 13.06 1.83
N LEU A 167 6.55 11.97 1.15
CA LEU A 167 5.94 10.80 1.74
C LEU A 167 6.07 9.59 0.79
N PRO A 168 7.14 8.77 0.91
CA PRO A 168 7.24 7.52 0.15
C PRO A 168 6.21 6.52 0.70
N HIS A 169 5.09 6.36 -0.04
CA HIS A 169 3.91 5.64 0.45
C HIS A 169 3.88 4.17 0.06
N ASN A 170 4.40 3.85 -1.12
CA ASN A 170 4.41 2.50 -1.66
C ASN A 170 5.63 2.34 -2.54
N LEU A 171 6.08 1.09 -2.71
CA LEU A 171 7.21 0.78 -3.56
C LEU A 171 7.06 -0.60 -4.21
N ALA A 172 7.71 -0.80 -5.35
CA ALA A 172 7.80 -2.08 -6.03
C ALA A 172 9.16 -2.25 -6.71
N LEU A 173 9.43 -3.44 -7.22
CA LEU A 173 10.66 -3.72 -7.98
C LEU A 173 10.34 -3.90 -9.47
N ILE A 174 11.14 -3.31 -10.34
CA ILE A 174 11.11 -3.53 -11.78
C ILE A 174 12.32 -4.39 -12.16
N ASP A 175 12.07 -5.59 -12.66
CA ASP A 175 13.09 -6.57 -13.10
C ASP A 175 14.16 -6.89 -12.02
N ASP A 176 13.83 -6.74 -10.72
CA ASP A 176 14.80 -6.84 -9.61
C ASP A 176 16.03 -5.91 -9.73
N LYS A 177 15.94 -4.86 -10.53
CA LYS A 177 17.05 -3.93 -10.83
C LYS A 177 16.73 -2.49 -10.45
N GLU A 178 15.49 -2.11 -10.49
CA GLU A 178 15.04 -0.75 -10.18
C GLU A 178 14.00 -0.79 -9.07
N VAL A 179 14.06 0.17 -8.16
CA VAL A 179 13.10 0.42 -7.10
C VAL A 179 12.23 1.59 -7.52
N ILE A 180 10.95 1.34 -7.79
CA ILE A 180 9.94 2.37 -8.06
C ILE A 180 9.30 2.80 -6.74
N VAL A 181 9.21 4.10 -6.49
CA VAL A 181 8.67 4.67 -5.26
C VAL A 181 7.58 5.68 -5.57
N CYS A 182 6.42 5.50 -4.94
CA CYS A 182 5.32 6.45 -4.95
C CYS A 182 5.58 7.55 -3.89
N ASP A 183 6.16 8.69 -4.27
CA ASP A 183 6.36 9.85 -3.40
C ASP A 183 5.10 10.72 -3.41
N ARG A 184 4.10 10.27 -2.62
CA ARG A 184 2.69 10.66 -2.71
C ARG A 184 2.46 12.16 -2.58
N GLU A 185 3.01 12.79 -1.55
CA GLU A 185 2.75 14.20 -1.29
C GLU A 185 3.62 15.13 -2.18
N SER A 186 4.66 14.59 -2.82
CA SER A 186 5.39 15.29 -3.89
C SER A 186 4.73 15.13 -5.27
N ASN A 187 3.63 14.38 -5.38
CA ASN A 187 2.93 14.12 -6.65
C ASN A 187 3.85 13.55 -7.72
N ARG A 188 4.68 12.57 -7.38
CA ARG A 188 5.63 11.97 -8.31
C ARG A 188 5.89 10.49 -8.05
N ILE A 189 6.37 9.83 -9.08
CA ILE A 189 7.10 8.58 -9.02
C ILE A 189 8.58 8.89 -9.08
N GLN A 190 9.39 8.23 -8.26
CA GLN A 190 10.85 8.24 -8.37
C GLN A 190 11.36 6.82 -8.60
N ILE A 191 12.39 6.68 -9.43
CA ILE A 191 13.06 5.41 -9.71
C ILE A 191 14.50 5.50 -9.21
N PHE A 192 14.92 4.45 -8.52
CA PHE A 192 16.28 4.25 -8.02
C PHE A 192 16.81 2.91 -8.54
N ASP A 193 18.12 2.72 -8.56
CA ASP A 193 18.67 1.37 -8.61
C ASP A 193 18.52 0.69 -7.23
N THR A 194 18.88 -0.59 -7.16
CA THR A 194 18.80 -1.35 -5.88
C THR A 194 19.83 -0.90 -4.85
N GLU A 195 20.78 -0.04 -5.22
CA GLU A 195 21.74 0.61 -4.33
C GLU A 195 21.26 2.00 -3.85
N GLY A 196 20.07 2.42 -4.26
CA GLY A 196 19.44 3.67 -3.85
C GLY A 196 19.97 4.90 -4.60
N ASN A 197 20.67 4.73 -5.71
CA ASN A 197 21.05 5.82 -6.57
C ASN A 197 19.83 6.27 -7.38
N TYR A 198 19.54 7.57 -7.36
CA TYR A 198 18.44 8.15 -8.14
C TYR A 198 18.69 8.00 -9.65
N LEU A 199 17.68 7.54 -10.39
CA LEU A 199 17.77 7.37 -11.85
C LEU A 199 16.90 8.37 -12.59
N ARG A 200 15.60 8.47 -12.25
CA ARG A 200 14.62 9.32 -12.95
C ARG A 200 13.35 9.51 -12.14
N GLN A 201 12.51 10.46 -12.55
CA GLN A 201 11.19 10.70 -11.98
C GLN A 201 10.23 11.28 -13.02
N TRP A 202 8.92 11.16 -12.71
CA TRP A 202 7.88 11.85 -13.47
C TRP A 202 6.69 12.18 -12.58
N PHE A 203 5.89 13.13 -13.02
CA PHE A 203 4.70 13.56 -12.29
C PHE A 203 3.58 12.53 -12.37
N VAL A 204 3.04 12.16 -11.20
CA VAL A 204 1.79 11.42 -11.04
C VAL A 204 1.05 12.02 -9.85
N HIS A 205 -0.19 12.45 -10.05
CA HIS A 205 -0.97 13.08 -8.98
C HIS A 205 -1.22 12.10 -7.83
N LYS A 206 -0.74 12.44 -6.63
CA LYS A 206 -0.89 11.64 -5.39
C LYS A 206 -0.78 10.14 -5.62
N ALA A 207 0.31 9.70 -6.24
CA ALA A 207 0.62 8.30 -6.45
C ALA A 207 0.67 7.57 -5.10
N VAL A 208 -0.28 6.67 -4.85
CA VAL A 208 -0.44 6.02 -3.54
C VAL A 208 0.03 4.57 -3.55
N ALA A 209 -0.10 3.89 -4.67
CA ALA A 209 0.36 2.51 -4.84
C ALA A 209 0.75 2.25 -6.30
N VAL A 210 1.64 1.29 -6.50
CA VAL A 210 2.05 0.81 -7.83
C VAL A 210 2.13 -0.71 -7.84
N GLU A 211 1.59 -1.30 -8.90
CA GLU A 211 1.76 -2.72 -9.26
C GLU A 211 2.54 -2.81 -10.56
N VAL A 212 3.52 -3.71 -10.60
CA VAL A 212 4.42 -3.89 -11.75
C VAL A 212 4.11 -5.22 -12.43
N ILE A 213 3.67 -5.15 -13.69
CA ILE A 213 3.36 -6.32 -14.50
C ILE A 213 4.28 -6.40 -15.70
N GLY A 214 4.69 -7.63 -16.05
CA GLY A 214 5.59 -7.88 -17.18
C GLY A 214 7.07 -7.69 -16.82
N SER A 215 7.92 -7.67 -17.84
CA SER A 215 9.37 -7.52 -17.69
C SER A 215 9.97 -6.82 -18.91
N GLY A 216 11.18 -6.28 -18.78
CA GLY A 216 11.90 -5.57 -19.86
C GLY A 216 11.05 -4.45 -20.43
N GLU A 217 10.97 -4.35 -21.75
CA GLU A 217 10.18 -3.33 -22.46
C GLU A 217 8.65 -3.53 -22.33
N ASN A 218 8.23 -4.73 -21.93
CA ASN A 218 6.81 -5.05 -21.74
C ASN A 218 6.28 -4.70 -20.35
N VAL A 219 7.10 -4.07 -19.49
CA VAL A 219 6.65 -3.59 -18.17
C VAL A 219 5.47 -2.63 -18.32
N ARG A 220 4.46 -2.86 -17.50
CA ARG A 220 3.33 -1.96 -17.30
C ARG A 220 3.22 -1.64 -15.82
N LEU A 221 3.12 -0.35 -15.53
CA LEU A 221 2.99 0.20 -14.19
C LEU A 221 1.54 0.62 -13.99
N PHE A 222 0.83 -0.08 -13.11
CA PHE A 222 -0.52 0.31 -12.70
C PHE A 222 -0.38 1.17 -11.44
N ILE A 223 -0.73 2.43 -11.51
CA ILE A 223 -0.53 3.39 -10.42
C ILE A 223 -1.87 3.91 -9.95
N ALA A 224 -2.16 3.68 -8.66
CA ALA A 224 -3.32 4.26 -8.01
C ALA A 224 -3.06 5.73 -7.66
N GLU A 225 -3.96 6.61 -8.10
CA GLU A 225 -3.92 8.04 -7.86
C GLU A 225 -5.05 8.41 -6.91
N GLN A 226 -4.73 9.05 -5.78
CA GLN A 226 -5.73 9.60 -4.86
C GLN A 226 -6.16 11.00 -5.28
N GLY A 227 -7.36 11.38 -4.88
CA GLY A 227 -7.88 12.73 -5.03
C GLY A 227 -7.51 13.66 -3.88
N PRO A 228 -8.08 14.87 -3.88
CA PRO A 228 -7.91 15.82 -2.78
C PRO A 228 -8.51 15.29 -1.47
N THR A 229 -7.83 15.52 -0.36
CA THR A 229 -8.26 15.11 0.98
C THR A 229 -9.58 15.76 1.41
N THR A 230 -10.21 15.21 2.45
CA THR A 230 -11.38 15.82 3.10
C THR A 230 -11.04 17.24 3.56
N GLY A 231 -11.89 18.18 3.23
CA GLY A 231 -11.66 19.62 3.52
C GLY A 231 -10.98 20.40 2.39
N SER A 232 -10.43 19.75 1.37
CA SER A 232 -9.93 20.46 0.18
C SER A 232 -11.09 21.01 -0.65
N PRO A 233 -11.01 22.29 -1.13
CA PRO A 233 -12.01 22.86 -2.02
C PRO A 233 -12.09 22.15 -3.37
N GLN A 234 -11.05 21.39 -3.77
CA GLN A 234 -11.04 20.58 -4.98
C GLN A 234 -11.66 19.20 -4.80
N ARG A 235 -12.13 18.83 -3.59
CA ARG A 235 -12.76 17.52 -3.36
C ARG A 235 -14.02 17.39 -4.23
N GLY A 236 -14.06 16.29 -4.99
CA GLY A 236 -15.18 16.01 -5.91
C GLY A 236 -15.11 16.76 -7.24
N VAL A 237 -14.06 17.56 -7.48
CA VAL A 237 -13.82 18.16 -8.79
C VAL A 237 -13.46 17.05 -9.79
N GLU A 238 -14.13 17.04 -10.95
CA GLU A 238 -13.87 16.06 -12.00
C GLU A 238 -12.41 16.08 -12.45
N ASN A 239 -11.89 14.92 -12.78
CA ASN A 239 -10.51 14.69 -13.24
C ASN A 239 -9.40 14.97 -12.22
N VAL A 240 -9.72 15.18 -10.95
CA VAL A 240 -8.72 15.36 -9.90
C VAL A 240 -8.66 14.11 -9.02
N GLY A 241 -7.80 13.16 -9.36
CA GLY A 241 -7.50 11.95 -8.61
C GLY A 241 -8.55 10.84 -8.67
N ASN A 242 -8.48 9.92 -7.71
CA ASN A 242 -9.31 8.72 -7.56
C ASN A 242 -9.44 7.91 -8.86
N ARG A 243 -8.31 7.44 -9.38
CA ARG A 243 -8.22 6.68 -10.63
C ARG A 243 -6.99 5.78 -10.65
N ILE A 244 -6.91 4.91 -11.64
CA ILE A 244 -5.73 4.09 -11.92
C ILE A 244 -5.12 4.58 -13.24
N GLY A 245 -3.85 4.99 -13.20
CA GLY A 245 -3.06 5.27 -14.40
C GLY A 245 -2.26 4.03 -14.81
N ILE A 246 -2.21 3.75 -16.12
CA ILE A 246 -1.35 2.70 -16.68
C ILE A 246 -0.24 3.38 -17.46
N TYR A 247 1.01 3.05 -17.13
CA TYR A 247 2.21 3.65 -17.70
C TYR A 247 3.16 2.56 -18.22
N ASP A 248 4.02 2.93 -19.17
CA ASP A 248 5.20 2.12 -19.48
C ASP A 248 6.30 2.33 -18.43
N ARG A 249 7.40 1.57 -18.55
CA ARG A 249 8.54 1.67 -17.61
C ARG A 249 9.24 3.03 -17.60
N TYR A 250 9.04 3.85 -18.63
CA TYR A 250 9.63 5.18 -18.77
C TYR A 250 8.76 6.30 -18.23
N GLY A 251 7.53 5.96 -17.80
CA GLY A 251 6.56 6.91 -17.25
C GLY A 251 5.66 7.55 -18.32
N ASN A 252 5.64 7.04 -19.55
CA ASN A 252 4.68 7.48 -20.55
C ASN A 252 3.32 6.85 -20.23
N ARG A 253 2.30 7.71 -20.07
CA ARG A 253 0.96 7.23 -19.75
C ARG A 253 0.29 6.60 -20.97
N ILE A 254 -0.12 5.34 -20.81
CA ILE A 254 -0.81 4.55 -21.84
C ILE A 254 -2.32 4.73 -21.72
N LYS A 255 -2.88 4.57 -20.50
CA LYS A 255 -4.34 4.59 -20.26
C LYS A 255 -4.63 5.11 -18.85
N ARG A 256 -5.85 5.55 -18.61
CA ARG A 256 -6.45 5.74 -17.28
C ARG A 256 -7.71 4.92 -17.15
N ILE A 257 -7.95 4.39 -15.95
CA ILE A 257 -9.12 3.63 -15.57
C ILE A 257 -9.79 4.37 -14.41
N GLY A 258 -11.12 4.38 -14.43
CA GLY A 258 -11.95 5.08 -13.46
C GLY A 258 -12.71 6.23 -14.06
N SER A 259 -13.87 6.52 -13.47
CA SER A 259 -14.71 7.64 -13.86
C SER A 259 -14.03 8.97 -13.57
N LYS A 260 -14.42 10.01 -14.29
CA LYS A 260 -14.07 11.38 -13.94
C LYS A 260 -14.73 11.85 -12.64
N LYS A 261 -15.79 11.16 -12.22
CA LYS A 261 -16.58 11.49 -11.03
C LYS A 261 -16.12 10.68 -9.84
N PHE A 262 -15.97 11.35 -8.74
CA PHE A 262 -15.78 10.78 -7.42
C PHE A 262 -17.05 10.08 -6.91
N GLY A 263 -16.94 8.89 -6.29
CA GLY A 263 -18.08 8.24 -5.64
C GLY A 263 -18.14 6.73 -5.71
N GLU A 264 -19.19 6.14 -5.13
CA GLU A 264 -19.50 4.70 -5.14
C GLU A 264 -20.17 4.24 -6.46
N HIS A 265 -19.76 4.77 -7.59
CA HIS A 265 -20.24 4.33 -8.90
C HIS A 265 -19.53 3.04 -9.32
N SER A 266 -20.12 2.29 -10.24
CA SER A 266 -19.52 1.07 -10.80
C SER A 266 -18.16 1.33 -11.48
N ASP A 267 -17.97 2.53 -12.01
CA ASP A 267 -16.78 2.99 -12.73
C ASP A 267 -15.98 4.06 -11.96
N GLY A 268 -16.34 4.36 -10.70
CA GLY A 268 -15.70 5.37 -9.86
C GLY A 268 -14.93 4.79 -8.68
N PHE A 269 -14.10 5.59 -8.05
CA PHE A 269 -13.41 5.28 -6.81
C PHE A 269 -13.70 6.34 -5.75
N LEU A 270 -13.68 5.92 -4.48
CA LEU A 270 -13.74 6.83 -3.34
C LEU A 270 -12.34 7.24 -2.89
N TRP A 271 -11.47 6.25 -2.59
CA TRP A 271 -10.14 6.54 -2.10
C TRP A 271 -9.20 5.35 -2.30
N PRO A 272 -8.72 5.11 -3.54
CA PRO A 272 -7.79 4.04 -3.84
C PRO A 272 -6.57 4.11 -2.93
N HIS A 273 -6.11 2.97 -2.40
CA HIS A 273 -4.97 2.92 -1.50
C HIS A 273 -3.97 1.83 -1.87
N SER A 274 -4.44 0.72 -2.43
CA SER A 274 -3.60 -0.37 -2.93
C SER A 274 -4.29 -1.03 -4.11
N LEU A 275 -3.52 -1.72 -4.94
CA LEU A 275 -4.03 -2.51 -6.05
C LEU A 275 -3.18 -3.77 -6.26
N ALA A 276 -3.80 -4.81 -6.84
CA ALA A 276 -3.15 -6.03 -7.27
C ALA A 276 -3.82 -6.55 -8.55
N ILE A 277 -3.11 -7.40 -9.30
CA ILE A 277 -3.60 -7.90 -10.59
C ILE A 277 -3.48 -9.43 -10.61
N ASP A 278 -4.56 -10.13 -10.98
CA ASP A 278 -4.56 -11.57 -11.15
C ASP A 278 -3.96 -12.01 -12.50
N SER A 279 -3.76 -13.33 -12.67
CA SER A 279 -3.19 -13.90 -13.89
C SER A 279 -4.06 -13.65 -15.14
N MET A 280 -5.35 -13.37 -14.95
CA MET A 280 -6.30 -13.06 -16.02
C MET A 280 -6.34 -11.56 -16.36
N GLY A 281 -5.58 -10.72 -15.66
CA GLY A 281 -5.53 -9.28 -15.82
C GLY A 281 -6.67 -8.52 -15.13
N SER A 282 -7.43 -9.15 -14.23
CA SER A 282 -8.39 -8.41 -13.39
C SER A 282 -7.64 -7.57 -12.36
N VAL A 283 -8.08 -6.34 -12.15
CA VAL A 283 -7.49 -5.40 -11.18
C VAL A 283 -8.33 -5.37 -9.93
N TYR A 284 -7.72 -5.69 -8.81
CA TYR A 284 -8.31 -5.55 -7.47
C TYR A 284 -7.83 -4.25 -6.86
N ILE A 285 -8.74 -3.47 -6.28
CA ILE A 285 -8.45 -2.17 -5.69
C ILE A 285 -8.98 -2.15 -4.26
N ALA A 286 -8.07 -1.91 -3.30
CA ALA A 286 -8.41 -1.64 -1.92
C ALA A 286 -8.55 -0.12 -1.72
N GLU A 287 -9.62 0.28 -1.01
CA GLU A 287 -9.95 1.68 -0.77
C GLU A 287 -10.08 1.98 0.72
N VAL A 288 -9.38 3.01 1.21
CA VAL A 288 -9.55 3.52 2.58
C VAL A 288 -10.75 4.47 2.67
N SER A 289 -11.87 3.98 2.17
CA SER A 289 -13.08 4.74 1.91
C SER A 289 -13.81 5.15 3.19
N TYR A 290 -13.74 4.37 4.27
CA TYR A 290 -14.32 4.76 5.55
C TYR A 290 -13.53 5.90 6.20
N THR A 291 -12.20 5.80 6.26
CA THR A 291 -11.32 6.82 6.85
C THR A 291 -11.47 8.16 6.14
N GLU A 292 -11.58 8.16 4.80
CA GLU A 292 -11.58 9.40 4.01
C GLU A 292 -12.98 9.90 3.66
N TRP A 293 -14.01 9.05 3.78
CA TRP A 293 -15.37 9.44 3.43
C TRP A 293 -16.42 8.99 4.43
N GLY A 294 -16.51 7.70 4.74
CA GLY A 294 -17.63 7.11 5.47
C GLY A 294 -17.81 7.67 6.88
N LYS A 295 -16.69 7.95 7.59
CA LYS A 295 -16.72 8.52 8.94
C LYS A 295 -17.29 9.95 9.02
N TYR A 296 -17.32 10.67 7.88
CA TYR A 296 -17.85 12.03 7.78
C TYR A 296 -19.32 12.07 7.34
N GLN A 297 -19.91 10.92 7.02
CA GLN A 297 -21.34 10.84 6.70
C GLN A 297 -22.19 10.97 7.97
N ASN A 298 -23.42 11.41 7.82
CA ASN A 298 -24.39 11.47 8.91
C ASN A 298 -25.68 10.73 8.52
N PRO A 299 -25.95 9.54 9.07
CA PRO A 299 -25.10 8.76 9.99
C PRO A 299 -23.82 8.26 9.32
N LYS A 300 -22.79 7.91 10.12
CA LYS A 300 -21.55 7.28 9.62
C LYS A 300 -21.90 6.01 8.84
N LYS A 301 -21.26 5.81 7.71
CA LYS A 301 -21.59 4.72 6.77
C LYS A 301 -20.34 3.92 6.40
N GLU A 302 -20.44 2.59 6.49
CA GLU A 302 -19.45 1.71 5.84
C GLU A 302 -19.60 1.81 4.33
N MET A 303 -18.47 1.99 3.64
CA MET A 303 -18.41 2.23 2.22
C MET A 303 -17.83 1.01 1.50
N ILE A 304 -18.04 0.89 0.18
CA ILE A 304 -17.30 -0.10 -0.61
C ILE A 304 -15.81 0.16 -0.42
N SER A 305 -15.05 -0.88 -0.05
CA SER A 305 -13.61 -0.77 0.20
C SER A 305 -12.76 -1.78 -0.57
N LEU A 306 -13.37 -2.71 -1.28
CA LEU A 306 -12.69 -3.64 -2.20
C LEU A 306 -13.49 -3.73 -3.50
N ARG A 307 -12.79 -3.62 -4.62
CA ARG A 307 -13.37 -3.74 -5.97
C ARG A 307 -12.55 -4.69 -6.82
N LYS A 308 -13.23 -5.43 -7.71
CA LYS A 308 -12.62 -6.16 -8.81
C LYS A 308 -13.07 -5.53 -10.13
N TRP A 309 -12.10 -5.20 -10.98
CA TRP A 309 -12.35 -4.70 -12.34
C TRP A 309 -11.76 -5.66 -13.36
N ILE A 310 -12.57 -6.03 -14.32
CA ILE A 310 -12.14 -6.81 -15.49
C ILE A 310 -11.79 -5.81 -16.58
N ILE A 311 -10.51 -5.80 -16.99
CA ILE A 311 -10.05 -4.94 -18.08
C ILE A 311 -10.23 -5.75 -19.38
N ILE A 312 -11.30 -5.45 -20.11
CA ILE A 312 -11.58 -6.02 -21.42
C ILE A 312 -10.79 -5.27 -22.49
#